data_a804bd7d6ffaaf07b38b69beff8c513d
#
_entry.id   a804bd7d6ffaaf07b38b69beff8c513d
#
_cell.length_a   1.000
_cell.length_b   1.000
_cell.length_c   1.000
_cell.angle_alpha   90.00
_cell.angle_beta   90.00
_cell.angle_gamma   90.00
#
_symmetry.space_group_name_H-M   'P 1'
#
loop_
_entity.id
_entity.type
_entity.pdbx_description
1 polymer ?
#
loop_
_entity_poly.entity_id
_entity_poly.type
_entity_poly.pdbx_seq_one_letter_code
_entity_poly.pdbx_strand_id
1 'polypeptide(L)'
;MKMSHVATAMAAACITAYPVTVLANDSTLVLIMGGEAYDGPPRFEVDFDGKPLGEGTVAAAIDTASVGRFADAKDKTPYVQTFTFTVPEAVFRPEGDVTIKFLNEAYGGDGSNRDRNLYLASVSLNGRAVTASGLTTLKDGASLPNQMLGEFVLLPDGSKEGQSKAPQGGWPQPVAAAVQAADTEVPVQVADTSIDPMTTAVVAPRPAPKPEPEESIKTAALDPNPEAQSLRCDLNETYNVIGFNENSNDLTRRLIQRLDQVAADIGDRQCNVQVTGYSSRQGAIASNALFAVERAQNSLRYLQERGVKFIRASATGVGATDEFGPDFNSNRRVVITVTP
;
A
#
# COMPACT_ATOMS: atom_id res chain seq x y z
N MET A 1 -44.27 62.23 -31.32
CA MET A 1 -43.29 61.20 -31.65
C MET A 1 -42.75 60.68 -30.32
N LYS A 2 -43.26 59.52 -29.81
CA LYS A 2 -42.83 58.89 -28.54
C LYS A 2 -41.93 57.70 -28.89
N MET A 3 -40.67 57.77 -28.52
CA MET A 3 -39.71 56.64 -28.63
C MET A 3 -39.81 55.78 -27.38
N SER A 4 -40.22 54.54 -27.56
CA SER A 4 -40.18 53.51 -26.51
C SER A 4 -38.81 52.82 -26.49
N HIS A 5 -38.14 52.87 -25.36
CA HIS A 5 -36.92 52.10 -25.14
C HIS A 5 -37.30 50.72 -24.62
N VAL A 6 -36.96 49.69 -25.39
CA VAL A 6 -37.02 48.30 -24.96
C VAL A 6 -35.70 47.95 -24.26
N ALA A 7 -35.76 47.66 -22.99
CA ALA A 7 -34.62 47.18 -22.22
C ALA A 7 -34.56 45.66 -22.35
N THR A 8 -33.49 45.17 -23.00
CA THR A 8 -33.19 43.72 -23.08
C THR A 8 -32.39 43.30 -21.83
N ALA A 9 -32.99 42.50 -20.99
CA ALA A 9 -32.32 41.92 -19.86
C ALA A 9 -31.49 40.68 -20.32
N MET A 10 -30.15 40.79 -20.24
CA MET A 10 -29.26 39.66 -20.40
C MET A 10 -29.21 38.86 -19.09
N ALA A 11 -29.73 37.63 -19.11
CA ALA A 11 -29.54 36.66 -18.04
C ALA A 11 -28.13 36.05 -18.15
N ALA A 12 -27.27 36.38 -17.21
CA ALA A 12 -25.95 35.73 -17.04
C ALA A 12 -26.17 34.37 -16.40
N ALA A 13 -25.94 33.29 -17.16
CA ALA A 13 -25.87 31.94 -16.64
C ALA A 13 -24.55 31.76 -15.86
N CYS A 14 -24.58 31.70 -14.53
CA CYS A 14 -23.45 31.28 -13.73
C CYS A 14 -23.25 29.77 -13.93
N ILE A 15 -22.21 29.40 -14.68
CA ILE A 15 -21.72 28.03 -14.74
C ILE A 15 -20.92 27.80 -13.46
N THR A 16 -21.52 27.14 -12.49
CA THR A 16 -20.81 26.63 -11.31
C THR A 16 -19.95 25.45 -11.76
N ALA A 17 -18.64 25.69 -11.91
CA ALA A 17 -17.67 24.60 -12.08
C ALA A 17 -17.55 23.86 -10.73
N TYR A 18 -18.08 22.65 -10.67
CA TYR A 18 -17.81 21.75 -9.56
C TYR A 18 -16.34 21.32 -9.64
N PRO A 19 -15.57 21.37 -8.55
CA PRO A 19 -14.22 20.83 -8.53
C PRO A 19 -14.34 19.31 -8.73
N VAL A 20 -13.85 18.81 -9.88
CA VAL A 20 -13.61 17.37 -10.06
C VAL A 20 -12.43 17.03 -9.16
N THR A 21 -12.68 16.36 -8.05
CA THR A 21 -11.63 15.79 -7.21
C THR A 21 -11.02 14.64 -8.01
N VAL A 22 -9.89 14.88 -8.65
CA VAL A 22 -9.08 13.80 -9.25
C VAL A 22 -8.46 13.05 -8.09
N LEU A 23 -8.85 11.80 -7.90
CA LEU A 23 -8.24 10.91 -6.93
C LEU A 23 -6.80 10.63 -7.39
N ALA A 24 -5.83 10.91 -6.52
CA ALA A 24 -4.43 10.61 -6.78
C ALA A 24 -4.24 9.09 -6.87
N ASN A 25 -3.72 8.64 -8.01
CA ASN A 25 -3.39 7.24 -8.26
C ASN A 25 -1.90 7.03 -8.02
N ASP A 26 -1.50 6.99 -6.76
CA ASP A 26 -0.11 6.76 -6.40
C ASP A 26 0.31 5.33 -6.74
N SER A 27 1.55 5.19 -7.21
CA SER A 27 2.14 3.90 -7.53
C SER A 27 2.84 3.29 -6.32
N THR A 28 2.85 1.97 -6.22
CA THR A 28 3.52 1.24 -5.14
C THR A 28 4.82 0.64 -5.65
N LEU A 29 5.93 1.12 -5.11
CA LEU A 29 7.27 0.58 -5.34
C LEU A 29 7.65 -0.35 -4.19
N VAL A 30 8.08 -1.56 -4.50
CA VAL A 30 8.52 -2.57 -3.54
C VAL A 30 9.95 -2.97 -3.83
N LEU A 31 10.81 -2.95 -2.82
CA LEU A 31 12.19 -3.43 -2.87
C LEU A 31 12.38 -4.63 -1.95
N ILE A 32 13.09 -5.65 -2.41
CA ILE A 32 13.51 -6.79 -1.59
C ILE A 32 15.02 -6.71 -1.43
N MET A 33 15.48 -6.51 -0.20
CA MET A 33 16.86 -6.19 0.10
C MET A 33 17.41 -7.06 1.22
N GLY A 34 18.68 -7.43 1.09
CA GLY A 34 19.48 -8.04 2.15
C GLY A 34 20.62 -7.11 2.58
N GLY A 35 21.27 -7.44 3.68
CA GLY A 35 22.36 -6.61 4.18
C GLY A 35 23.35 -7.33 5.05
N GLU A 36 24.55 -6.75 5.14
CA GLU A 36 25.58 -7.04 6.12
C GLU A 36 25.73 -5.80 7.03
N ALA A 37 25.64 -6.01 8.34
CA ALA A 37 25.80 -4.97 9.34
C ALA A 37 27.21 -5.00 9.94
N TYR A 38 27.86 -3.87 10.00
CA TYR A 38 29.07 -3.60 10.74
C TYR A 38 29.02 -2.15 11.24
N ASP A 39 29.16 -1.92 12.55
CA ASP A 39 28.96 -0.61 13.16
C ASP A 39 27.61 0.02 12.77
N GLY A 40 26.56 -0.81 12.87
CA GLY A 40 25.19 -0.50 12.47
C GLY A 40 24.76 -1.10 11.14
N PRO A 41 23.45 -1.09 10.86
CA PRO A 41 22.87 -1.66 9.64
C PRO A 41 23.09 -0.77 8.41
N PRO A 42 23.04 -1.35 7.18
CA PRO A 42 23.12 -0.57 5.95
C PRO A 42 21.88 0.30 5.77
N ARG A 43 22.11 1.54 5.31
CA ARG A 43 21.07 2.52 4.95
C ARG A 43 21.15 2.84 3.48
N PHE A 44 20.00 3.16 2.89
CA PHE A 44 19.90 3.49 1.47
C PHE A 44 18.85 4.58 1.25
N GLU A 45 19.01 5.29 0.15
CA GLU A 45 18.03 6.23 -0.41
C GLU A 45 17.44 5.64 -1.69
N VAL A 46 16.17 5.93 -1.95
CA VAL A 46 15.46 5.53 -3.17
C VAL A 46 14.96 6.76 -3.86
N ASP A 47 15.16 6.84 -5.16
CA ASP A 47 14.53 7.82 -6.04
C ASP A 47 13.83 7.18 -7.23
N PHE A 48 12.93 7.93 -7.86
CA PHE A 48 12.28 7.62 -9.13
C PHE A 48 12.50 8.79 -10.09
N ASP A 49 13.18 8.56 -11.21
CA ASP A 49 13.60 9.60 -12.16
C ASP A 49 14.30 10.79 -11.47
N GLY A 50 15.18 10.52 -10.49
CA GLY A 50 15.90 11.53 -9.72
C GLY A 50 15.03 12.31 -8.72
N LYS A 51 13.78 11.88 -8.47
CA LYS A 51 12.92 12.42 -7.42
C LYS A 51 13.00 11.54 -6.19
N PRO A 52 13.50 12.05 -5.05
CA PRO A 52 13.60 11.27 -3.82
C PRO A 52 12.23 10.75 -3.37
N LEU A 53 12.15 9.45 -3.06
CA LEU A 53 10.98 8.81 -2.49
C LEU A 53 11.13 8.60 -0.98
N GLY A 54 12.37 8.42 -0.51
CA GLY A 54 12.68 8.22 0.89
C GLY A 54 13.93 7.38 1.15
N GLU A 55 14.18 7.12 2.43
CA GLU A 55 15.29 6.30 2.89
C GLU A 55 14.79 5.01 3.56
N GLY A 56 15.65 3.99 3.58
CA GLY A 56 15.41 2.75 4.30
C GLY A 56 16.64 2.28 5.08
N THR A 57 16.40 1.41 6.05
CA THR A 57 17.45 0.75 6.84
C THR A 57 17.17 -0.74 6.87
N VAL A 58 18.12 -1.57 6.43
CA VAL A 58 17.99 -3.03 6.48
C VAL A 58 18.31 -3.50 7.91
N ALA A 59 17.33 -3.36 8.80
CA ALA A 59 17.49 -3.72 10.22
C ALA A 59 17.71 -5.23 10.41
N ALA A 60 17.24 -6.05 9.46
CA ALA A 60 17.43 -7.49 9.44
C ALA A 60 18.84 -7.92 8.95
N ALA A 61 19.74 -6.98 8.62
CA ALA A 61 21.07 -7.31 8.10
C ALA A 61 21.86 -8.24 9.04
N ILE A 62 22.60 -9.19 8.46
CA ILE A 62 23.46 -10.09 9.25
C ILE A 62 24.63 -9.32 9.89
N ASP A 63 24.86 -9.50 11.17
CA ASP A 63 26.00 -8.89 11.87
C ASP A 63 27.29 -9.63 11.49
N THR A 64 28.15 -8.96 10.73
CA THR A 64 29.41 -9.54 10.24
C THR A 64 30.46 -9.73 11.35
N ALA A 65 30.34 -9.00 12.47
CA ALA A 65 31.25 -9.15 13.60
C ALA A 65 30.95 -10.40 14.47
N SER A 66 29.67 -10.80 14.57
CA SER A 66 29.25 -11.86 15.51
C SER A 66 28.68 -13.11 14.82
N VAL A 67 28.09 -12.96 13.63
CA VAL A 67 27.40 -14.07 12.95
C VAL A 67 28.16 -14.53 11.70
N GLY A 68 28.62 -13.63 10.85
CA GLY A 68 29.35 -13.91 9.62
C GLY A 68 28.84 -13.14 8.40
N ARG A 69 29.21 -13.59 7.21
CA ARG A 69 28.87 -12.91 5.95
C ARG A 69 27.54 -13.36 5.40
N PHE A 70 26.81 -12.44 4.75
CA PHE A 70 25.59 -12.75 4.02
C PHE A 70 25.83 -13.77 2.90
N ALA A 71 27.02 -13.71 2.26
CA ALA A 71 27.43 -14.65 1.24
C ALA A 71 27.46 -16.11 1.76
N ASP A 72 27.92 -16.31 3.00
CA ASP A 72 28.15 -17.64 3.61
C ASP A 72 26.91 -18.19 4.30
N ALA A 73 25.88 -17.36 4.52
CA ALA A 73 24.63 -17.78 5.16
C ALA A 73 23.90 -18.82 4.31
N LYS A 74 23.68 -20.02 4.91
CA LYS A 74 22.94 -21.12 4.27
C LYS A 74 21.46 -20.76 4.05
N ASP A 75 20.88 -20.10 5.01
CA ASP A 75 19.54 -19.51 4.94
C ASP A 75 19.70 -17.99 5.04
N LYS A 76 19.30 -17.30 3.98
CA LYS A 76 19.36 -15.83 3.89
C LYS A 76 18.05 -15.15 4.32
N THR A 77 16.98 -15.93 4.50
CA THR A 77 15.64 -15.42 4.83
C THR A 77 15.62 -14.46 6.02
N PRO A 78 16.31 -14.75 7.16
CA PRO A 78 16.28 -13.88 8.32
C PRO A 78 16.95 -12.52 8.09
N TYR A 79 17.77 -12.40 7.04
CA TYR A 79 18.58 -11.23 6.74
C TYR A 79 18.07 -10.43 5.55
N VAL A 80 16.87 -10.76 5.08
CA VAL A 80 16.18 -10.10 3.95
C VAL A 80 14.96 -9.36 4.46
N GLN A 81 14.74 -8.17 3.94
CA GLN A 81 13.65 -7.28 4.33
C GLN A 81 13.00 -6.68 3.09
N THR A 82 11.67 -6.53 3.15
CA THR A 82 10.87 -5.87 2.12
C THR A 82 10.61 -4.42 2.52
N PHE A 83 10.78 -3.50 1.56
CA PHE A 83 10.51 -2.08 1.71
C PHE A 83 9.46 -1.65 0.71
N THR A 84 8.55 -0.78 1.14
CA THR A 84 7.51 -0.23 0.28
C THR A 84 7.59 1.30 0.29
N PHE A 85 7.60 1.89 -0.91
CA PHE A 85 7.58 3.33 -1.13
C PHE A 85 6.40 3.72 -2.00
N THR A 86 5.92 4.93 -1.82
CA THR A 86 4.90 5.52 -2.68
C THR A 86 5.58 6.36 -3.76
N VAL A 87 5.24 6.12 -5.02
CA VAL A 87 5.60 6.99 -6.14
C VAL A 87 4.37 7.83 -6.47
N PRO A 88 4.39 9.15 -6.17
CA PRO A 88 3.24 10.00 -6.42
C PRO A 88 2.84 10.01 -7.91
N GLU A 89 1.55 10.09 -8.20
CA GLU A 89 1.01 10.14 -9.57
C GLU A 89 1.72 11.21 -10.43
N ALA A 90 1.98 12.37 -9.85
CA ALA A 90 2.65 13.48 -10.54
C ALA A 90 4.12 13.17 -10.94
N VAL A 91 4.74 12.20 -10.26
CA VAL A 91 6.14 11.76 -10.49
C VAL A 91 6.18 10.52 -11.38
N PHE A 92 5.17 9.66 -11.29
CA PHE A 92 5.15 8.38 -12.02
C PHE A 92 5.26 8.57 -13.55
N ARG A 93 6.13 7.76 -14.15
CA ARG A 93 6.27 7.60 -15.60
C ARG A 93 6.43 6.11 -15.91
N PRO A 94 5.73 5.57 -16.92
CA PRO A 94 5.87 4.15 -17.29
C PRO A 94 7.32 3.75 -17.64
N GLU A 95 8.10 4.66 -18.18
CA GLU A 95 9.49 4.47 -18.60
C GLU A 95 10.50 4.90 -17.53
N GLY A 96 10.03 5.36 -16.36
CA GLY A 96 10.87 5.92 -15.31
C GLY A 96 11.83 4.91 -14.68
N ASP A 97 12.99 5.37 -14.27
CA ASP A 97 14.03 4.59 -13.65
C ASP A 97 13.94 4.67 -12.11
N VAL A 98 14.16 3.54 -11.45
CA VAL A 98 14.31 3.47 -9.99
C VAL A 98 15.79 3.42 -9.66
N THR A 99 16.26 4.35 -8.82
CA THR A 99 17.66 4.39 -8.37
C THR A 99 17.73 4.15 -6.85
N ILE A 100 18.66 3.31 -6.43
CA ILE A 100 18.96 2.99 -5.04
C ILE A 100 20.40 3.36 -4.74
N LYS A 101 20.63 4.22 -3.74
CA LYS A 101 21.96 4.67 -3.30
C LYS A 101 22.28 4.08 -1.94
N PHE A 102 23.42 3.44 -1.81
CA PHE A 102 23.94 3.00 -0.52
C PHE A 102 24.60 4.17 0.19
N LEU A 103 24.14 4.48 1.42
CA LEU A 103 24.47 5.74 2.12
C LEU A 103 25.62 5.64 3.11
N ASN A 104 25.86 4.49 3.70
CA ASN A 104 26.70 4.37 4.90
C ASN A 104 27.59 3.13 4.88
N GLU A 105 28.31 2.91 3.79
CA GLU A 105 29.33 1.87 3.69
C GLU A 105 30.33 2.01 4.86
N ALA A 106 30.78 0.89 5.41
CA ALA A 106 31.81 0.82 6.42
C ALA A 106 32.60 -0.48 6.33
N TYR A 107 33.92 -0.37 6.51
CA TYR A 107 34.85 -1.49 6.38
C TYR A 107 35.78 -1.55 7.60
N GLY A 108 35.89 -2.71 8.21
CA GLY A 108 36.67 -2.94 9.43
C GLY A 108 38.16 -3.26 9.20
N GLY A 109 38.65 -3.10 7.97
CA GLY A 109 40.04 -3.30 7.58
C GLY A 109 40.37 -4.67 7.00
N ASP A 110 41.50 -4.75 6.30
CA ASP A 110 41.97 -5.93 5.60
C ASP A 110 42.14 -7.14 6.53
N GLY A 111 41.66 -8.30 6.08
CA GLY A 111 41.68 -9.55 6.84
C GLY A 111 40.62 -9.68 7.90
N SER A 112 39.74 -8.66 8.05
CA SER A 112 38.54 -8.76 8.89
C SER A 112 37.34 -9.18 8.04
N ASN A 113 36.39 -9.90 8.66
CA ASN A 113 35.07 -10.14 8.05
C ASN A 113 34.12 -8.97 8.29
N ARG A 114 34.59 -7.89 8.93
CA ARG A 114 33.77 -6.74 9.35
C ARG A 114 33.55 -5.81 8.19
N ASP A 115 32.34 -5.86 7.65
CA ASP A 115 31.99 -5.11 6.46
C ASP A 115 30.50 -4.78 6.49
N ARG A 116 30.12 -3.62 5.97
CA ARG A 116 28.75 -3.22 5.80
C ARG A 116 28.42 -3.21 4.32
N ASN A 117 27.55 -4.09 3.90
CA ASN A 117 27.14 -4.25 2.52
C ASN A 117 25.64 -4.22 2.35
N LEU A 118 25.20 -3.79 1.18
CA LEU A 118 23.79 -3.72 0.79
C LEU A 118 23.58 -4.58 -0.45
N TYR A 119 22.56 -5.43 -0.41
CA TYR A 119 22.21 -6.36 -1.47
C TYR A 119 20.77 -6.12 -1.91
N LEU A 120 20.52 -6.10 -3.22
CA LEU A 120 19.20 -5.95 -3.81
C LEU A 120 18.83 -7.21 -4.60
N ALA A 121 17.67 -7.78 -4.30
CA ALA A 121 17.13 -8.94 -5.00
C ALA A 121 16.17 -8.55 -6.12
N SER A 122 15.30 -7.56 -5.87
CA SER A 122 14.33 -7.13 -6.88
C SER A 122 13.80 -5.73 -6.60
N VAL A 123 13.36 -5.09 -7.68
CA VAL A 123 12.56 -3.88 -7.71
C VAL A 123 11.23 -4.21 -8.36
N SER A 124 10.11 -3.91 -7.71
CA SER A 124 8.78 -4.12 -8.28
C SER A 124 7.98 -2.83 -8.20
N LEU A 125 7.37 -2.40 -9.31
CA LEU A 125 6.51 -1.24 -9.35
C LEU A 125 5.14 -1.64 -9.92
N ASN A 126 4.08 -1.37 -9.15
CA ASN A 126 2.71 -1.75 -9.46
C ASN A 126 2.55 -3.24 -9.82
N GLY A 127 3.30 -4.13 -9.13
CA GLY A 127 3.26 -5.57 -9.33
C GLY A 127 4.09 -6.12 -10.48
N ARG A 128 4.84 -5.27 -11.19
CA ARG A 128 5.79 -5.73 -12.20
C ARG A 128 7.21 -5.65 -11.66
N ALA A 129 7.93 -6.77 -11.68
CA ALA A 129 9.24 -6.88 -11.09
C ALA A 129 10.38 -6.92 -12.11
N VAL A 130 11.51 -6.35 -11.67
CA VAL A 130 12.83 -6.54 -12.25
C VAL A 130 13.70 -7.21 -11.19
N THR A 131 14.24 -8.39 -11.50
CA THR A 131 15.12 -9.14 -10.60
C THR A 131 16.56 -8.60 -10.65
N ALA A 132 17.39 -9.00 -9.70
CA ALA A 132 18.79 -8.55 -9.58
C ALA A 132 19.58 -8.63 -10.89
N SER A 133 19.34 -9.65 -11.72
CA SER A 133 20.01 -9.81 -13.03
C SER A 133 19.62 -8.75 -14.07
N GLY A 134 18.46 -8.10 -13.89
CA GLY A 134 17.99 -7.00 -14.76
C GLY A 134 18.40 -5.62 -14.27
N LEU A 135 19.09 -5.52 -13.13
CA LEU A 135 19.57 -4.26 -12.58
C LEU A 135 20.90 -3.86 -13.24
N THR A 136 21.19 -2.57 -13.17
CA THR A 136 22.49 -2.01 -13.61
C THR A 136 23.15 -1.33 -12.41
N THR A 137 24.40 -1.66 -12.17
CA THR A 137 25.23 -0.92 -11.21
C THR A 137 25.90 0.24 -11.93
N LEU A 138 25.81 1.45 -11.37
CA LEU A 138 26.41 2.66 -11.93
C LEU A 138 27.45 3.25 -10.99
N LYS A 139 28.49 3.85 -11.54
CA LYS A 139 29.42 4.75 -10.87
C LYS A 139 29.61 5.99 -11.73
N ASP A 140 29.29 7.16 -11.18
CA ASP A 140 29.38 8.44 -11.89
C ASP A 140 28.68 8.39 -13.26
N GLY A 141 27.52 7.71 -13.33
CA GLY A 141 26.73 7.49 -14.54
C GLY A 141 27.24 6.40 -15.50
N ALA A 142 28.40 5.80 -15.25
CA ALA A 142 28.95 4.72 -16.06
C ALA A 142 28.56 3.34 -15.51
N SER A 143 28.10 2.44 -16.40
CA SER A 143 27.75 1.06 -16.01
C SER A 143 28.98 0.28 -15.55
N LEU A 144 28.82 -0.44 -14.44
CA LEU A 144 29.78 -1.40 -13.91
C LEU A 144 29.26 -2.82 -14.05
N PRO A 145 30.14 -3.83 -14.10
CA PRO A 145 29.73 -5.22 -13.97
C PRO A 145 29.05 -5.46 -12.63
N ASN A 146 27.86 -6.09 -12.66
CA ASN A 146 27.16 -6.47 -11.44
C ASN A 146 27.95 -7.55 -10.69
N GLN A 147 28.09 -7.34 -9.37
CA GLN A 147 28.60 -8.36 -8.47
C GLN A 147 27.42 -9.18 -7.94
N MET A 148 27.20 -10.33 -8.58
CA MET A 148 26.08 -11.20 -8.24
C MET A 148 26.42 -12.16 -7.10
N LEU A 149 25.50 -12.29 -6.15
CA LEU A 149 25.50 -13.30 -5.09
C LEU A 149 24.19 -14.10 -5.18
N GLY A 150 24.19 -15.13 -6.02
CA GLY A 150 22.95 -15.84 -6.33
C GLY A 150 21.92 -14.91 -6.96
N GLU A 151 20.81 -14.74 -6.30
CA GLU A 151 19.70 -13.88 -6.72
C GLU A 151 19.80 -12.42 -6.25
N PHE A 152 20.91 -12.06 -5.62
CA PHE A 152 21.18 -10.71 -5.15
C PHE A 152 22.28 -10.06 -5.97
N VAL A 153 22.17 -8.76 -6.16
CA VAL A 153 23.25 -7.91 -6.64
C VAL A 153 23.78 -7.09 -5.47
N LEU A 154 25.10 -7.05 -5.32
CA LEU A 154 25.75 -6.15 -4.36
C LEU A 154 25.62 -4.72 -4.88
N LEU A 155 24.99 -3.86 -4.10
CA LEU A 155 24.96 -2.43 -4.36
C LEU A 155 26.27 -1.82 -3.86
N PRO A 156 26.95 -1.07 -4.71
CA PRO A 156 28.23 -0.49 -4.36
C PRO A 156 28.07 0.66 -3.35
N ASP A 157 29.19 1.02 -2.72
CA ASP A 157 29.30 2.11 -1.77
C ASP A 157 28.93 3.49 -2.33
N GLY A 158 28.82 4.48 -1.48
CA GLY A 158 28.20 5.80 -1.64
C GLY A 158 28.52 6.65 -2.88
N SER A 159 29.44 6.22 -3.74
CA SER A 159 29.69 6.85 -5.05
C SER A 159 29.02 6.10 -6.20
N LYS A 160 28.32 5.01 -5.91
CA LYS A 160 27.73 4.09 -6.89
C LYS A 160 26.25 3.88 -6.58
N GLU A 161 25.51 3.54 -7.59
CA GLU A 161 24.06 3.40 -7.54
C GLU A 161 23.63 2.07 -8.14
N GLY A 162 22.60 1.46 -7.59
CA GLY A 162 21.84 0.41 -8.24
C GLY A 162 20.68 1.03 -9.00
N GLN A 163 20.57 0.78 -10.30
CA GLN A 163 19.49 1.29 -11.12
C GLN A 163 18.66 0.16 -11.69
N SER A 164 17.35 0.28 -11.56
CA SER A 164 16.36 -0.51 -12.30
C SER A 164 15.74 0.34 -13.38
N LYS A 165 16.01 0.03 -14.63
CA LYS A 165 15.24 0.60 -15.74
C LYS A 165 13.85 -0.03 -15.79
N ALA A 166 12.92 0.72 -16.37
CA ALA A 166 11.60 0.17 -16.65
C ALA A 166 11.74 -1.11 -17.52
N PRO A 167 10.96 -2.16 -17.21
CA PRO A 167 10.96 -3.37 -18.05
C PRO A 167 10.38 -3.10 -19.43
N GLN A 168 10.59 -3.99 -20.36
CA GLN A 168 10.03 -3.87 -21.72
C GLN A 168 8.51 -3.69 -21.65
N GLY A 169 7.99 -2.62 -22.25
CA GLY A 169 6.59 -2.21 -22.18
C GLY A 169 6.24 -1.33 -20.98
N GLY A 170 7.25 -0.88 -20.23
CA GLY A 170 7.09 0.07 -19.11
C GLY A 170 6.57 -0.55 -17.83
N TRP A 171 6.54 0.28 -16.79
CA TRP A 171 5.85 -0.04 -15.53
C TRP A 171 4.35 0.06 -15.71
N PRO A 172 3.55 -0.85 -15.11
CA PRO A 172 2.10 -0.76 -15.16
C PRO A 172 1.60 0.53 -14.50
N GLN A 173 0.48 1.05 -15.02
CA GLN A 173 -0.22 2.13 -14.36
C GLN A 173 -0.69 1.71 -12.96
N PRO A 174 -0.72 2.62 -11.98
CA PRO A 174 -1.33 2.32 -10.69
C PRO A 174 -2.80 2.02 -10.88
N VAL A 175 -3.29 1.01 -10.15
CA VAL A 175 -4.72 0.74 -10.10
C VAL A 175 -5.35 1.75 -9.15
N ALA A 176 -6.33 2.52 -9.62
CA ALA A 176 -6.99 3.53 -8.81
C ALA A 176 -7.54 2.92 -7.50
N ALA A 177 -7.01 3.37 -6.36
CA ALA A 177 -7.67 3.13 -5.10
C ALA A 177 -8.94 4.00 -5.09
N ALA A 178 -10.12 3.39 -5.07
CA ALA A 178 -11.37 4.13 -4.90
C ALA A 178 -11.43 4.70 -3.48
N VAL A 179 -10.86 5.87 -3.29
CA VAL A 179 -11.06 6.65 -2.06
C VAL A 179 -12.37 7.40 -2.22
N GLN A 180 -13.44 6.92 -1.58
CA GLN A 180 -14.60 7.75 -1.40
C GLN A 180 -14.28 8.81 -0.33
N ALA A 181 -14.26 10.07 -0.74
CA ALA A 181 -14.29 11.18 0.19
C ALA A 181 -15.58 11.08 1.03
N ALA A 182 -15.43 10.91 2.33
CA ALA A 182 -16.54 11.09 3.25
C ALA A 182 -16.87 12.60 3.27
N ASP A 183 -17.86 13.01 2.47
CA ASP A 183 -18.50 14.30 2.61
C ASP A 183 -19.23 14.32 3.95
N THR A 184 -18.57 14.88 4.95
CA THR A 184 -19.22 15.31 6.17
C THR A 184 -19.08 16.83 6.26
N GLU A 185 -19.79 17.55 5.42
CA GLU A 185 -20.17 18.91 5.73
C GLU A 185 -21.37 18.88 6.68
N VAL A 186 -21.09 19.04 7.94
CA VAL A 186 -22.10 19.43 8.92
C VAL A 186 -22.27 20.95 8.79
N PRO A 187 -23.44 21.48 8.40
CA PRO A 187 -23.65 22.92 8.41
C PRO A 187 -23.67 23.40 9.86
N VAL A 188 -22.65 24.15 10.24
CA VAL A 188 -22.63 24.91 11.49
C VAL A 188 -23.62 26.05 11.34
N GLN A 189 -24.79 25.93 11.94
CA GLN A 189 -25.67 27.09 12.20
C GLN A 189 -25.02 27.95 13.27
N VAL A 190 -24.56 29.12 12.86
CA VAL A 190 -24.14 30.17 13.78
C VAL A 190 -25.39 30.78 14.36
N ALA A 191 -25.70 30.46 15.63
CA ALA A 191 -26.69 31.19 16.39
C ALA A 191 -26.06 32.49 16.89
N ASP A 192 -26.63 33.59 16.44
CA ASP A 192 -26.37 34.96 16.90
C ASP A 192 -26.82 35.10 18.38
N THR A 193 -25.88 35.31 19.29
CA THR A 193 -26.17 35.61 20.69
C THR A 193 -25.81 37.05 20.97
N SER A 194 -26.79 37.91 20.91
CA SER A 194 -26.73 39.24 21.55
C SER A 194 -26.87 39.08 23.08
N ILE A 195 -25.89 39.66 23.76
CA ILE A 195 -25.76 39.69 25.21
C ILE A 195 -26.53 40.90 25.71
N ASP A 196 -27.29 40.77 26.77
CA ASP A 196 -27.52 41.84 27.74
C ASP A 196 -27.73 41.29 29.16
N PRO A 197 -27.31 42.03 30.19
CA PRO A 197 -26.90 41.47 31.48
C PRO A 197 -27.87 41.76 32.66
N MET A 198 -27.58 41.03 33.76
CA MET A 198 -27.99 41.27 35.20
C MET A 198 -29.42 40.95 35.65
N THR A 199 -29.55 39.99 36.53
CA THR A 199 -29.82 40.26 37.96
C THR A 199 -29.90 38.95 38.75
N THR A 200 -29.23 38.98 39.89
CA THR A 200 -29.15 37.99 40.96
C THR A 200 -30.46 37.81 41.71
N ALA A 201 -30.87 36.56 42.03
CA ALA A 201 -31.60 36.24 43.26
C ALA A 201 -31.48 34.73 43.59
N VAL A 202 -30.99 34.48 44.79
CA VAL A 202 -30.91 33.19 45.50
C VAL A 202 -32.25 32.87 46.16
N VAL A 203 -32.80 31.64 45.96
CA VAL A 203 -33.71 31.00 46.95
C VAL A 203 -33.59 29.48 46.83
N ALA A 204 -33.48 28.83 47.99
CA ALA A 204 -33.22 27.43 48.27
C ALA A 204 -34.46 26.49 48.09
N PRO A 205 -34.28 25.15 48.26
CA PRO A 205 -35.00 24.08 47.55
C PRO A 205 -36.28 23.59 48.25
N ARG A 206 -37.19 22.99 47.47
CA ARG A 206 -38.31 22.20 48.00
C ARG A 206 -38.60 20.98 47.10
N PRO A 207 -39.15 19.90 47.67
CA PRO A 207 -38.94 18.52 47.19
C PRO A 207 -39.91 18.09 46.08
N ALA A 208 -39.46 17.02 45.39
CA ALA A 208 -40.06 16.41 44.22
C ALA A 208 -41.46 15.79 44.46
N PRO A 209 -42.35 15.84 43.50
CA PRO A 209 -43.46 14.91 43.37
C PRO A 209 -43.09 13.75 42.44
N LYS A 210 -43.67 12.59 42.77
CA LYS A 210 -43.62 11.28 42.19
C LYS A 210 -44.06 11.27 40.73
N PRO A 211 -43.42 10.51 39.84
CA PRO A 211 -43.77 10.48 38.42
C PRO A 211 -45.04 9.67 38.16
N GLU A 212 -45.94 10.27 37.43
CA GLU A 212 -47.05 9.64 36.72
C GLU A 212 -46.59 9.16 35.35
N PRO A 213 -47.14 8.08 34.79
CA PRO A 213 -46.56 7.45 33.61
C PRO A 213 -46.81 8.27 32.34
N GLU A 214 -45.73 8.74 31.72
CA GLU A 214 -45.75 9.36 30.39
C GLU A 214 -46.03 8.32 29.32
N GLU A 215 -47.09 8.53 28.58
CA GLU A 215 -47.39 7.84 27.34
C GLU A 215 -46.19 8.03 26.34
N SER A 216 -45.60 6.92 25.93
CA SER A 216 -44.56 6.88 24.92
C SER A 216 -45.10 7.45 23.62
N ILE A 217 -44.73 8.67 23.29
CA ILE A 217 -44.75 9.17 21.91
C ILE A 217 -43.74 8.36 21.17
N LYS A 218 -44.16 7.38 20.36
CA LYS A 218 -43.36 6.73 19.34
C LYS A 218 -42.95 7.79 18.33
N THR A 219 -41.79 8.39 18.52
CA THR A 219 -41.08 9.05 17.45
C THR A 219 -40.76 7.97 16.44
N ALA A 220 -41.46 7.91 15.31
CA ALA A 220 -41.08 7.11 14.19
C ALA A 220 -39.68 7.63 13.75
N ALA A 221 -38.64 6.88 14.11
CA ALA A 221 -37.33 7.07 13.49
C ALA A 221 -37.58 6.90 12.01
N LEU A 222 -37.30 7.93 11.23
CA LEU A 222 -37.19 7.83 9.79
C LEU A 222 -36.18 6.70 9.51
N ASP A 223 -36.66 5.62 8.94
CA ASP A 223 -35.81 4.50 8.52
C ASP A 223 -34.68 5.06 7.65
N PRO A 224 -33.41 4.82 8.02
CA PRO A 224 -32.31 5.22 7.17
C PRO A 224 -32.51 4.53 5.81
N ASN A 225 -32.34 5.32 4.75
CA ASN A 225 -32.51 4.90 3.35
C ASN A 225 -32.01 3.45 3.15
N PRO A 226 -32.84 2.49 2.71
CA PRO A 226 -32.43 1.09 2.58
C PRO A 226 -31.24 0.90 1.61
N GLU A 227 -31.06 1.79 0.63
CA GLU A 227 -29.89 1.78 -0.25
C GLU A 227 -28.58 2.15 0.49
N ALA A 228 -28.62 3.07 1.46
CA ALA A 228 -27.45 3.42 2.25
C ALA A 228 -27.07 2.31 3.25
N GLN A 229 -28.03 1.49 3.68
CA GLN A 229 -27.77 0.33 4.54
C GLN A 229 -27.15 -0.84 3.75
N SER A 230 -27.52 -1.03 2.49
CA SER A 230 -27.00 -2.10 1.64
C SER A 230 -25.53 -1.90 1.24
N LEU A 231 -25.02 -0.65 1.33
CA LEU A 231 -23.62 -0.32 0.99
C LEU A 231 -22.65 -0.48 2.18
N ARG A 232 -23.14 -0.59 3.42
CA ARG A 232 -22.27 -0.79 4.59
C ARG A 232 -21.74 -2.22 4.64
N CYS A 233 -20.47 -2.34 4.98
CA CYS A 233 -19.87 -3.64 5.25
C CYS A 233 -20.34 -4.17 6.61
N ASP A 234 -20.92 -5.33 6.63
CA ASP A 234 -21.26 -6.13 7.81
C ASP A 234 -20.45 -7.44 7.88
N LEU A 235 -19.48 -7.60 6.95
CA LEU A 235 -18.63 -8.78 6.87
C LEU A 235 -17.43 -8.67 7.80
N ASN A 236 -17.12 -9.79 8.46
CA ASN A 236 -15.88 -9.97 9.22
C ASN A 236 -15.37 -11.39 8.92
N GLU A 237 -14.85 -11.58 7.71
CA GLU A 237 -14.55 -12.90 7.14
C GLU A 237 -13.11 -12.97 6.65
N THR A 238 -12.57 -14.18 6.68
CA THR A 238 -11.23 -14.48 6.15
C THR A 238 -11.30 -15.60 5.13
N TYR A 239 -10.87 -15.29 3.92
CA TYR A 239 -10.86 -16.21 2.79
C TYR A 239 -9.46 -16.70 2.48
N ASN A 240 -9.34 -18.00 2.23
CA ASN A 240 -8.11 -18.63 1.79
C ASN A 240 -8.21 -18.99 0.30
N VAL A 241 -7.39 -18.36 -0.52
CA VAL A 241 -7.30 -18.62 -1.97
C VAL A 241 -6.00 -19.37 -2.23
N ILE A 242 -6.09 -20.70 -2.36
CA ILE A 242 -4.97 -21.63 -2.36
C ILE A 242 -4.73 -22.21 -3.75
N GLY A 243 -3.46 -22.44 -4.09
CA GLY A 243 -3.07 -23.22 -5.26
C GLY A 243 -2.49 -22.39 -6.40
N PHE A 244 -1.72 -21.35 -6.07
CA PHE A 244 -0.83 -20.74 -7.04
C PHE A 244 0.20 -21.77 -7.53
N ASN A 245 0.50 -21.72 -8.80
CA ASN A 245 1.53 -22.58 -9.38
C ASN A 245 2.91 -22.23 -8.80
N GLU A 246 3.81 -23.22 -8.87
CA GLU A 246 5.22 -22.99 -8.56
C GLU A 246 5.80 -21.95 -9.51
N ASN A 247 6.63 -21.05 -8.99
CA ASN A 247 7.29 -19.98 -9.74
C ASN A 247 6.32 -19.11 -10.56
N SER A 248 5.09 -18.93 -10.08
CA SER A 248 4.07 -18.13 -10.75
C SER A 248 3.24 -17.33 -9.74
N ASN A 249 2.82 -16.16 -10.19
CA ASN A 249 1.84 -15.28 -9.55
C ASN A 249 0.55 -15.19 -10.39
N ASP A 250 0.44 -15.97 -11.47
CA ASP A 250 -0.71 -15.97 -12.37
C ASP A 250 -1.97 -16.49 -11.69
N LEU A 251 -3.09 -15.85 -11.99
CA LEU A 251 -4.39 -16.30 -11.55
C LEU A 251 -4.91 -17.41 -12.46
N THR A 252 -4.75 -18.65 -12.03
CA THR A 252 -5.32 -19.81 -12.73
C THR A 252 -6.85 -19.78 -12.68
N ARG A 253 -7.52 -20.53 -13.57
CA ARG A 253 -8.98 -20.64 -13.57
C ARG A 253 -9.56 -21.00 -12.20
N ARG A 254 -8.89 -21.86 -11.43
CA ARG A 254 -9.31 -22.26 -10.09
C ARG A 254 -9.21 -21.10 -9.09
N LEU A 255 -8.13 -20.33 -9.14
CA LEU A 255 -7.96 -19.14 -8.31
C LEU A 255 -9.00 -18.08 -8.66
N ILE A 256 -9.22 -17.85 -9.95
CA ILE A 256 -10.26 -16.94 -10.47
C ILE A 256 -11.64 -17.32 -9.91
N GLN A 257 -12.04 -18.58 -9.96
CA GLN A 257 -13.32 -19.04 -9.40
C GLN A 257 -13.45 -18.76 -7.90
N ARG A 258 -12.34 -18.89 -7.15
CA ARG A 258 -12.32 -18.57 -5.72
C ARG A 258 -12.42 -17.07 -5.46
N LEU A 259 -11.72 -16.26 -6.24
CA LEU A 259 -11.81 -14.81 -6.16
C LEU A 259 -13.18 -14.28 -6.60
N ASP A 260 -13.81 -14.91 -7.61
CA ASP A 260 -15.20 -14.60 -8.02
C ASP A 260 -16.17 -14.84 -6.85
N GLN A 261 -15.96 -15.91 -6.07
CA GLN A 261 -16.77 -16.18 -4.89
C GLN A 261 -16.58 -15.11 -3.82
N VAL A 262 -15.34 -14.72 -3.53
CA VAL A 262 -15.03 -13.62 -2.60
C VAL A 262 -15.69 -12.32 -3.06
N ALA A 263 -15.59 -12.00 -4.35
CA ALA A 263 -16.22 -10.82 -4.92
C ALA A 263 -17.75 -10.86 -4.79
N ALA A 264 -18.36 -12.01 -5.03
CA ALA A 264 -19.81 -12.20 -4.87
C ALA A 264 -20.24 -12.09 -3.40
N ASP A 265 -19.45 -12.67 -2.48
CA ASP A 265 -19.73 -12.58 -1.04
C ASP A 265 -19.65 -11.13 -0.54
N ILE A 266 -18.70 -10.34 -1.02
CA ILE A 266 -18.60 -8.90 -0.70
C ILE A 266 -19.76 -8.15 -1.36
N GLY A 267 -20.08 -8.44 -2.62
CA GLY A 267 -21.15 -7.81 -3.39
C GLY A 267 -20.95 -6.30 -3.52
N ASP A 268 -22.03 -5.54 -3.33
CA ASP A 268 -22.00 -4.07 -3.41
C ASP A 268 -21.52 -3.36 -2.12
N ARG A 269 -21.17 -4.14 -1.09
CA ARG A 269 -20.72 -3.59 0.20
C ARG A 269 -19.38 -2.88 0.04
N GLN A 270 -19.22 -1.84 0.81
CA GLN A 270 -17.95 -1.11 0.94
C GLN A 270 -17.25 -1.59 2.21
N CYS A 271 -16.20 -2.38 2.03
CA CYS A 271 -15.46 -3.04 3.10
C CYS A 271 -13.99 -2.61 3.14
N ASN A 272 -13.34 -2.80 4.30
CA ASN A 272 -11.89 -2.83 4.36
C ASN A 272 -11.42 -4.21 3.91
N VAL A 273 -10.46 -4.26 2.98
CA VAL A 273 -9.93 -5.52 2.45
C VAL A 273 -8.41 -5.53 2.57
N GLN A 274 -7.90 -6.53 3.29
CA GLN A 274 -6.47 -6.80 3.39
C GLN A 274 -6.17 -8.12 2.68
N VAL A 275 -5.24 -8.11 1.74
CA VAL A 275 -4.77 -9.29 1.04
C VAL A 275 -3.33 -9.57 1.43
N THR A 276 -3.08 -10.73 2.03
CA THR A 276 -1.75 -11.17 2.45
C THR A 276 -1.33 -12.37 1.61
N GLY A 277 -0.26 -12.23 0.85
CA GLY A 277 0.29 -13.27 -0.01
C GLY A 277 1.38 -14.09 0.68
N TYR A 278 1.43 -15.36 0.31
CA TYR A 278 2.38 -16.33 0.84
C TYR A 278 3.00 -17.15 -0.28
N SER A 279 4.20 -17.65 -0.03
CA SER A 279 4.93 -18.56 -0.88
C SER A 279 5.37 -19.78 -0.10
N SER A 280 5.62 -20.90 -0.79
CA SER A 280 6.25 -22.06 -0.15
C SER A 280 7.74 -21.80 0.08
N ARG A 281 8.37 -22.58 0.97
CA ARG A 281 9.83 -22.54 1.19
C ARG A 281 10.65 -23.16 0.04
N GLN A 282 9.99 -23.64 -1.00
CA GLN A 282 10.66 -24.16 -2.18
C GLN A 282 11.20 -23.04 -3.04
N GLY A 283 12.46 -23.13 -3.48
CA GLY A 283 13.10 -22.15 -4.35
C GLY A 283 13.80 -21.02 -3.59
N ALA A 284 14.14 -19.98 -4.33
CA ALA A 284 14.92 -18.86 -3.86
C ALA A 284 14.11 -17.90 -2.97
N ILE A 285 14.71 -17.38 -1.91
CA ILE A 285 14.05 -16.56 -0.90
C ILE A 285 13.49 -15.27 -1.50
N ALA A 286 14.29 -14.57 -2.30
CA ALA A 286 13.87 -13.32 -2.92
C ALA A 286 12.74 -13.54 -3.92
N SER A 287 12.79 -14.61 -4.70
CA SER A 287 11.70 -14.99 -5.60
C SER A 287 10.43 -15.32 -4.82
N ASN A 288 10.55 -16.00 -3.69
CA ASN A 288 9.42 -16.32 -2.83
C ASN A 288 8.79 -15.07 -2.19
N ALA A 289 9.62 -14.12 -1.75
CA ALA A 289 9.14 -12.84 -1.22
C ALA A 289 8.40 -12.05 -2.31
N LEU A 290 8.96 -12.00 -3.52
CA LEU A 290 8.36 -11.35 -4.67
C LEU A 290 7.02 -12.00 -5.05
N PHE A 291 6.98 -13.33 -5.24
CA PHE A 291 5.74 -14.04 -5.55
C PHE A 291 4.66 -13.80 -4.51
N ALA A 292 5.01 -13.74 -3.23
CA ALA A 292 4.05 -13.47 -2.18
C ALA A 292 3.39 -12.09 -2.35
N VAL A 293 4.19 -11.04 -2.59
CA VAL A 293 3.68 -9.68 -2.84
C VAL A 293 2.82 -9.64 -4.10
N GLU A 294 3.32 -10.18 -5.21
CA GLU A 294 2.62 -10.14 -6.50
C GLU A 294 1.32 -10.94 -6.49
N ARG A 295 1.28 -12.08 -5.81
CA ARG A 295 0.04 -12.85 -5.60
C ARG A 295 -1.02 -12.03 -4.88
N ALA A 296 -0.63 -11.32 -3.82
CA ALA A 296 -1.54 -10.43 -3.10
C ALA A 296 -2.04 -9.29 -3.99
N GLN A 297 -1.14 -8.62 -4.70
CA GLN A 297 -1.48 -7.51 -5.60
C GLN A 297 -2.37 -7.96 -6.76
N ASN A 298 -2.05 -9.08 -7.42
CA ASN A 298 -2.86 -9.62 -8.51
C ASN A 298 -4.26 -10.01 -8.04
N SER A 299 -4.37 -10.60 -6.84
CA SER A 299 -5.67 -10.96 -6.26
C SER A 299 -6.50 -9.74 -5.91
N LEU A 300 -5.89 -8.70 -5.31
CA LEU A 300 -6.57 -7.45 -4.98
C LEU A 300 -7.05 -6.74 -6.26
N ARG A 301 -6.19 -6.64 -7.26
CA ARG A 301 -6.53 -6.05 -8.57
C ARG A 301 -7.69 -6.79 -9.22
N TYR A 302 -7.68 -8.11 -9.21
CA TYR A 302 -8.77 -8.92 -9.74
C TYR A 302 -10.10 -8.61 -9.05
N LEU A 303 -10.13 -8.48 -7.72
CA LEU A 303 -11.35 -8.10 -6.99
C LEU A 303 -11.85 -6.70 -7.42
N GLN A 304 -10.94 -5.75 -7.65
CA GLN A 304 -11.29 -4.42 -8.19
C GLN A 304 -11.90 -4.51 -9.59
N GLU A 305 -11.29 -5.29 -10.48
CA GLU A 305 -11.80 -5.53 -11.84
C GLU A 305 -13.17 -6.21 -11.85
N ARG A 306 -13.49 -6.98 -10.81
CA ARG A 306 -14.81 -7.58 -10.58
C ARG A 306 -15.83 -6.60 -9.96
N GLY A 307 -15.44 -5.36 -9.73
CA GLY A 307 -16.32 -4.30 -9.24
C GLY A 307 -16.45 -4.22 -7.71
N VAL A 308 -15.62 -4.95 -6.95
CA VAL A 308 -15.60 -4.85 -5.48
C VAL A 308 -15.15 -3.44 -5.07
N LYS A 309 -15.95 -2.81 -4.21
CA LYS A 309 -15.68 -1.46 -3.68
C LYS A 309 -15.03 -1.56 -2.30
N PHE A 310 -13.94 -0.83 -2.11
CA PHE A 310 -13.19 -0.83 -0.85
C PHE A 310 -13.31 0.52 -0.14
N ILE A 311 -13.43 0.51 1.19
CA ILE A 311 -13.16 1.68 2.04
C ILE A 311 -11.65 1.85 2.13
N ARG A 312 -10.96 0.74 2.44
CA ARG A 312 -9.50 0.65 2.44
C ARG A 312 -9.10 -0.68 1.83
N ALA A 313 -8.02 -0.68 1.08
CA ALA A 313 -7.47 -1.90 0.52
C ALA A 313 -5.96 -1.92 0.70
N SER A 314 -5.40 -3.09 1.03
CA SER A 314 -3.96 -3.31 1.11
C SER A 314 -3.59 -4.68 0.60
N ALA A 315 -2.41 -4.78 -0.03
CA ALA A 315 -1.82 -6.04 -0.47
C ALA A 315 -0.39 -6.12 0.07
N THR A 316 -0.08 -7.17 0.82
CA THR A 316 1.23 -7.40 1.43
C THR A 316 1.70 -8.83 1.16
N GLY A 317 3.02 -9.06 1.16
CA GLY A 317 3.61 -10.39 1.03
C GLY A 317 4.43 -10.76 2.27
N VAL A 318 4.22 -11.96 2.79
CA VAL A 318 5.01 -12.53 3.90
C VAL A 318 6.26 -13.23 3.36
N GLY A 319 6.21 -13.74 2.13
CA GLY A 319 7.29 -14.53 1.55
C GLY A 319 7.12 -16.03 1.81
N ALA A 320 8.24 -16.71 1.97
CA ALA A 320 8.30 -18.15 2.18
C ALA A 320 7.78 -18.55 3.57
N THR A 321 6.85 -19.50 3.63
CA THR A 321 6.28 -20.02 4.89
C THR A 321 6.03 -21.53 4.84
N ASP A 322 5.91 -22.15 5.99
CA ASP A 322 5.39 -23.50 6.24
C ASP A 322 4.24 -23.47 7.25
N GLU A 323 3.73 -22.28 7.57
CA GLU A 323 2.67 -22.05 8.55
C GLU A 323 1.39 -22.86 8.26
N PHE A 324 1.11 -23.12 6.97
CA PHE A 324 -0.09 -23.83 6.55
C PHE A 324 0.15 -25.34 6.32
N GLY A 325 1.23 -25.87 6.89
CA GLY A 325 1.59 -27.30 6.84
C GLY A 325 2.76 -27.59 5.91
N PRO A 326 3.19 -28.87 5.85
CA PRO A 326 4.38 -29.28 5.12
C PRO A 326 4.20 -29.31 3.59
N ASP A 327 2.97 -29.26 3.09
CA ASP A 327 2.68 -29.27 1.67
C ASP A 327 2.96 -27.90 1.03
N PHE A 328 3.83 -27.88 0.04
CA PHE A 328 4.21 -26.64 -0.66
C PHE A 328 3.01 -25.94 -1.31
N ASN A 329 2.05 -26.71 -1.85
CA ASN A 329 0.87 -26.12 -2.48
C ASN A 329 -0.02 -25.38 -1.48
N SER A 330 -0.15 -25.88 -0.26
CA SER A 330 -0.91 -25.25 0.81
C SER A 330 -0.34 -23.88 1.21
N ASN A 331 0.96 -23.70 1.07
CA ASN A 331 1.66 -22.46 1.40
C ASN A 331 1.69 -21.46 0.23
N ARG A 332 1.34 -21.86 -0.99
CA ARG A 332 1.21 -20.95 -2.13
C ARG A 332 -0.23 -20.43 -2.21
N ARG A 333 -0.51 -19.39 -1.42
CA ARG A 333 -1.85 -18.83 -1.24
C ARG A 333 -1.87 -17.32 -1.06
N VAL A 334 -3.06 -16.78 -1.11
CA VAL A 334 -3.37 -15.50 -0.47
C VAL A 334 -4.44 -15.68 0.59
N VAL A 335 -4.35 -14.90 1.65
CA VAL A 335 -5.36 -14.75 2.70
C VAL A 335 -6.00 -13.39 2.53
N ILE A 336 -7.31 -13.35 2.36
CA ILE A 336 -8.08 -12.13 2.16
C ILE A 336 -8.92 -11.92 3.41
N THR A 337 -8.64 -10.86 4.17
CA THR A 337 -9.42 -10.46 5.35
C THR A 337 -10.31 -9.30 4.96
N VAL A 338 -11.61 -9.47 5.18
CA VAL A 338 -12.66 -8.49 4.91
C VAL A 338 -13.27 -8.06 6.22
N THR A 339 -13.27 -6.76 6.49
CA THR A 339 -13.82 -6.18 7.73
C THR A 339 -14.68 -4.95 7.43
N PRO A 340 -15.57 -4.59 8.39
CA PRO A 340 -16.39 -3.38 8.33
C PRO A 340 -15.58 -2.10 8.17
#